data_57853f4ed113a13e3c7438d8b8e56b33
#
_entry.id   57853f4ed113a13e3c7438d8b8e56b33
#
_cell.length_a   1.000
_cell.length_b   1.000
_cell.length_c   1.000
_cell.angle_alpha   90.00
_cell.angle_beta   90.00
_cell.angle_gamma   90.00
#
_symmetry.space_group_name_H-M   'P 1'
#
loop_
_entity.id
_entity.type
_entity.pdbx_description
1 polymer ?
#
loop_
_entity_poly.entity_id
_entity_poly.type
_entity_poly.pdbx_seq_one_letter_code
_entity_poly.pdbx_strand_id
1 'polypeptide(L)'
;MKILHLISGGDTGGAKTHVISLLKELQKHIDVQLVCFMEGEFSKDARRAGIDIQIFEQKSRIDFAAIKQLINKIKSEKYDIIHSHGARANFISAILKIFLDMTVITTIHSDYKLDDFLGNYFKNVLFRKTNAISLRLIDYFIGVSDNFKEMLIHRGFPKEKIFSVYNGIDFNETISYRDRKDFLKQYDIGYKEEEILIGIMARLDPVKGLKVFLEGASKAYTKNKNLRFLIAGEGEEKQKLKRYSEELGINDITHFLGFVSNPYDFFNAIDINTLTSYSESFPFVILEGARMKKTAISTSVGGIKDMICHGETGYLFNVGDSDALGRFLVKLAVDEKQRIMMGEKFYTYVKKHFSTETMAAKHIEIYREVIKRKG
;
A
#
# COMPACT_ATOMS: atom_id res chain seq x y z
N MET A 1 25.38 12.16 3.38
CA MET A 1 24.79 10.83 3.54
C MET A 1 24.24 10.41 2.19
N LYS A 2 24.76 9.30 1.67
CA LYS A 2 24.41 8.78 0.34
C LYS A 2 23.83 7.36 0.46
N ILE A 3 22.60 7.16 0.01
CA ILE A 3 21.85 5.91 0.19
C ILE A 3 21.56 5.28 -1.18
N LEU A 4 21.88 3.98 -1.30
CA LEU A 4 21.53 3.21 -2.50
C LEU A 4 20.28 2.38 -2.24
N HIS A 5 19.20 2.69 -2.93
CA HIS A 5 17.98 1.89 -2.89
C HIS A 5 18.00 0.81 -3.97
N LEU A 6 17.62 -0.42 -3.59
CA LEU A 6 17.53 -1.57 -4.48
C LEU A 6 16.10 -2.12 -4.52
N ILE A 7 15.57 -2.34 -5.73
CA ILE A 7 14.25 -2.95 -5.93
C ILE A 7 14.26 -3.84 -7.18
N SER A 8 13.32 -4.79 -7.26
CA SER A 8 13.22 -5.65 -8.44
C SER A 8 12.99 -4.87 -9.75
N GLY A 9 12.05 -3.93 -9.75
CA GLY A 9 11.63 -3.18 -10.94
C GLY A 9 10.36 -3.74 -11.60
N GLY A 10 9.89 -4.93 -11.20
CA GLY A 10 8.59 -5.49 -11.58
C GLY A 10 7.51 -5.28 -10.54
N ASP A 11 7.79 -4.48 -9.52
CA ASP A 11 6.90 -4.24 -8.39
C ASP A 11 5.70 -3.39 -8.81
N THR A 12 4.53 -3.72 -8.25
CA THR A 12 3.24 -3.06 -8.51
C THR A 12 2.54 -2.72 -7.20
N GLY A 13 1.45 -1.94 -7.27
CA GLY A 13 0.63 -1.62 -6.11
C GLY A 13 1.37 -0.86 -5.02
N GLY A 14 1.08 -1.15 -3.75
CA GLY A 14 1.55 -0.39 -2.60
C GLY A 14 3.07 -0.31 -2.44
N ALA A 15 3.82 -1.37 -2.76
CA ALA A 15 5.29 -1.35 -2.70
C ALA A 15 5.90 -0.36 -3.71
N LYS A 16 5.38 -0.34 -4.95
CA LYS A 16 5.76 0.64 -5.97
C LYS A 16 5.48 2.07 -5.50
N THR A 17 4.25 2.32 -5.04
CA THR A 17 3.84 3.64 -4.55
C THR A 17 4.72 4.10 -3.39
N HIS A 18 4.99 3.22 -2.43
CA HIS A 18 5.87 3.52 -1.30
C HIS A 18 7.26 3.98 -1.76
N VAL A 19 7.94 3.17 -2.60
CA VAL A 19 9.33 3.47 -2.99
C VAL A 19 9.42 4.76 -3.80
N ILE A 20 8.51 4.98 -4.75
CA ILE A 20 8.50 6.21 -5.55
C ILE A 20 8.23 7.44 -4.68
N SER A 21 7.21 7.37 -3.81
CA SER A 21 6.87 8.48 -2.91
C SER A 21 8.00 8.79 -1.92
N LEU A 22 8.62 7.75 -1.36
CA LEU A 22 9.75 7.90 -0.44
C LEU A 22 10.95 8.55 -1.12
N LEU A 23 11.36 8.05 -2.28
CA LEU A 23 12.54 8.57 -2.98
C LEU A 23 12.32 9.99 -3.52
N LYS A 24 11.12 10.29 -4.03
CA LYS A 24 10.73 11.65 -4.44
C LYS A 24 10.89 12.66 -3.30
N GLU A 25 10.64 12.25 -2.06
CA GLU A 25 10.79 13.12 -0.91
C GLU A 25 12.24 13.12 -0.37
N LEU A 26 12.88 11.95 -0.24
CA LEU A 26 14.23 11.82 0.29
C LEU A 26 15.27 12.61 -0.51
N GLN A 27 15.16 12.62 -1.85
CA GLN A 27 16.11 13.34 -2.73
C GLN A 27 16.14 14.86 -2.51
N LYS A 28 15.13 15.43 -1.83
CA LYS A 28 15.13 16.84 -1.43
C LYS A 28 16.07 17.12 -0.24
N HIS A 29 16.48 16.10 0.50
CA HIS A 29 17.17 16.22 1.79
C HIS A 29 18.52 15.51 1.84
N ILE A 30 18.69 14.42 1.09
CA ILE A 30 19.89 13.58 1.08
C ILE A 30 20.17 13.07 -0.33
N ASP A 31 21.39 12.59 -0.55
CA ASP A 31 21.77 11.94 -1.81
C ASP A 31 21.21 10.52 -1.85
N VAL A 32 20.30 10.24 -2.78
CA VAL A 32 19.70 8.92 -2.97
C VAL A 32 19.77 8.51 -4.43
N GLN A 33 20.04 7.24 -4.66
CA GLN A 33 19.99 6.65 -5.98
C GLN A 33 19.21 5.34 -5.96
N LEU A 34 18.48 5.08 -7.04
CA LEU A 34 17.69 3.87 -7.20
C LEU A 34 18.34 2.94 -8.22
N VAL A 35 18.47 1.67 -7.88
CA VAL A 35 18.84 0.59 -8.80
C VAL A 35 17.69 -0.40 -8.90
N CYS A 36 17.33 -0.71 -10.16
CA CYS A 36 16.39 -1.77 -10.51
C CYS A 36 17.10 -2.90 -11.26
N PHE A 37 16.56 -4.11 -11.16
CA PHE A 37 17.11 -5.30 -11.81
C PHE A 37 16.37 -5.69 -13.09
N MET A 38 15.35 -4.93 -13.46
CA MET A 38 14.62 -5.06 -14.73
C MET A 38 13.97 -3.74 -15.12
N GLU A 39 13.87 -3.53 -16.43
CA GLU A 39 13.09 -2.42 -17.00
C GLU A 39 11.60 -2.77 -16.96
N GLY A 40 10.73 -1.79 -16.72
CA GLY A 40 9.28 -2.00 -16.65
C GLY A 40 8.50 -0.72 -16.35
N GLU A 41 7.24 -0.85 -16.02
CA GLU A 41 6.38 0.29 -15.65
C GLU A 41 6.88 1.00 -14.37
N PHE A 42 7.46 0.24 -13.43
CA PHE A 42 8.05 0.82 -12.23
C PHE A 42 9.17 1.83 -12.56
N SER A 43 10.12 1.43 -13.42
CA SER A 43 11.26 2.27 -13.80
C SER A 43 10.83 3.50 -14.61
N LYS A 44 9.81 3.37 -15.46
CA LYS A 44 9.21 4.50 -16.19
C LYS A 44 8.58 5.51 -15.24
N ASP A 45 7.82 5.04 -14.25
CA ASP A 45 7.18 5.92 -13.28
C ASP A 45 8.21 6.59 -12.35
N ALA A 46 9.27 5.88 -11.95
CA ALA A 46 10.36 6.46 -11.19
C ALA A 46 11.07 7.60 -11.96
N ARG A 47 11.33 7.40 -13.26
CA ARG A 47 11.89 8.48 -14.12
C ARG A 47 10.94 9.66 -14.27
N ARG A 48 9.62 9.40 -14.45
CA ARG A 48 8.61 10.49 -14.49
C ARG A 48 8.56 11.28 -13.19
N ALA A 49 8.81 10.62 -12.06
CA ALA A 49 8.90 11.26 -10.74
C ALA A 49 10.23 12.01 -10.51
N GLY A 50 11.14 12.03 -11.49
CA GLY A 50 12.45 12.70 -11.39
C GLY A 50 13.44 11.97 -10.47
N ILE A 51 13.28 10.68 -10.26
CA ILE A 51 14.18 9.87 -9.43
C ILE A 51 15.39 9.45 -10.27
N ASP A 52 16.61 9.63 -9.70
CA ASP A 52 17.84 9.08 -10.31
C ASP A 52 17.82 7.55 -10.23
N ILE A 53 17.63 6.92 -11.38
CA ILE A 53 17.47 5.47 -11.50
C ILE A 53 18.46 4.88 -12.51
N GLN A 54 19.11 3.79 -12.11
CA GLN A 54 19.94 2.97 -12.98
C GLN A 54 19.39 1.55 -13.07
N ILE A 55 19.41 0.96 -14.25
CA ILE A 55 18.97 -0.42 -14.48
C ILE A 55 20.20 -1.31 -14.61
N PHE A 56 20.30 -2.31 -13.72
CA PHE A 56 21.24 -3.42 -13.82
C PHE A 56 20.47 -4.66 -14.24
N GLU A 57 20.20 -4.76 -15.55
CA GLU A 57 19.35 -5.81 -16.08
C GLU A 57 19.93 -7.19 -15.79
N GLN A 58 19.14 -8.03 -15.12
CA GLN A 58 19.51 -9.39 -14.77
C GLN A 58 18.82 -10.38 -15.71
N LYS A 59 19.61 -11.18 -16.43
CA LYS A 59 19.15 -12.28 -17.29
C LYS A 59 18.67 -13.50 -16.52
N SER A 60 19.11 -13.64 -15.26
CA SER A 60 18.73 -14.72 -14.35
C SER A 60 18.65 -14.21 -12.91
N ARG A 61 18.15 -15.04 -11.97
CA ARG A 61 18.09 -14.67 -10.54
C ARG A 61 19.46 -14.38 -9.94
N ILE A 62 20.48 -15.08 -10.39
CA ILE A 62 21.89 -14.86 -10.03
C ILE A 62 22.62 -14.51 -11.32
N ASP A 63 22.89 -13.24 -11.52
CA ASP A 63 23.66 -12.73 -12.65
C ASP A 63 24.96 -12.11 -12.11
N PHE A 64 26.04 -12.88 -12.21
CA PHE A 64 27.34 -12.48 -11.67
C PHE A 64 27.89 -11.22 -12.34
N ALA A 65 27.56 -10.97 -13.60
CA ALA A 65 27.99 -9.76 -14.30
C ALA A 65 27.30 -8.51 -13.71
N ALA A 66 25.99 -8.57 -13.53
CA ALA A 66 25.22 -7.49 -12.90
C ALA A 66 25.66 -7.26 -11.44
N ILE A 67 25.90 -8.33 -10.67
CA ILE A 67 26.40 -8.23 -9.29
C ILE A 67 27.78 -7.58 -9.27
N LYS A 68 28.71 -7.98 -10.15
CA LYS A 68 30.06 -7.38 -10.24
C LYS A 68 30.00 -5.90 -10.61
N GLN A 69 29.15 -5.53 -11.56
CA GLN A 69 28.93 -4.11 -11.92
C GLN A 69 28.42 -3.32 -10.71
N LEU A 70 27.45 -3.86 -9.97
CA LEU A 70 26.89 -3.21 -8.80
C LEU A 70 27.93 -3.06 -7.67
N ILE A 71 28.78 -4.09 -7.43
CA ILE A 71 29.90 -4.02 -6.48
C ILE A 71 30.87 -2.89 -6.88
N ASN A 72 31.24 -2.80 -8.15
CA ASN A 72 32.15 -1.77 -8.64
C ASN A 72 31.55 -0.36 -8.44
N LYS A 73 30.26 -0.20 -8.78
CA LYS A 73 29.53 1.06 -8.53
C LYS A 73 29.55 1.46 -7.05
N ILE A 74 29.21 0.52 -6.16
CA ILE A 74 29.17 0.80 -4.71
C ILE A 74 30.55 1.23 -4.19
N LYS A 75 31.63 0.56 -4.64
CA LYS A 75 32.99 0.92 -4.27
C LYS A 75 33.44 2.28 -4.78
N SER A 76 33.04 2.63 -6.03
CA SER A 76 33.45 3.90 -6.65
C SER A 76 32.70 5.10 -6.10
N GLU A 77 31.41 4.94 -5.75
CA GLU A 77 30.53 6.06 -5.38
C GLU A 77 30.36 6.28 -3.86
N LYS A 78 30.90 5.36 -3.03
CA LYS A 78 30.97 5.47 -1.55
C LYS A 78 29.61 5.71 -0.90
N TYR A 79 28.69 4.76 -1.02
CA TYR A 79 27.41 4.79 -0.31
C TYR A 79 27.58 4.47 1.18
N ASP A 80 26.77 5.10 2.02
CA ASP A 80 26.75 4.84 3.46
C ASP A 80 25.89 3.60 3.80
N ILE A 81 24.75 3.43 3.10
CA ILE A 81 23.77 2.37 3.35
C ILE A 81 23.23 1.83 2.01
N ILE A 82 22.96 0.53 1.99
CA ILE A 82 22.11 -0.12 0.98
C ILE A 82 20.73 -0.32 1.60
N HIS A 83 19.68 0.19 0.96
CA HIS A 83 18.30 -0.01 1.39
C HIS A 83 17.54 -0.85 0.35
N SER A 84 17.19 -2.07 0.71
CA SER A 84 16.52 -3.02 -0.18
C SER A 84 15.00 -3.04 0.01
N HIS A 85 14.28 -3.28 -1.10
CA HIS A 85 12.83 -3.42 -1.12
C HIS A 85 12.44 -4.71 -1.85
N GLY A 86 11.78 -5.62 -1.13
CA GLY A 86 11.32 -6.89 -1.68
C GLY A 86 12.38 -7.99 -1.77
N ALA A 87 11.92 -9.22 -1.97
CA ALA A 87 12.72 -10.43 -1.80
C ALA A 87 13.92 -10.53 -2.76
N ARG A 88 13.78 -10.05 -4.01
CA ARG A 88 14.89 -10.08 -4.98
C ARG A 88 16.01 -9.13 -4.56
N ALA A 89 15.65 -7.93 -4.15
CA ALA A 89 16.61 -6.94 -3.66
C ALA A 89 17.27 -7.42 -2.35
N ASN A 90 16.52 -8.03 -1.43
CA ASN A 90 17.04 -8.64 -0.21
C ASN A 90 18.10 -9.71 -0.51
N PHE A 91 17.82 -10.58 -1.49
CA PHE A 91 18.76 -11.63 -1.90
C PHE A 91 20.05 -11.05 -2.48
N ILE A 92 19.96 -10.06 -3.36
CA ILE A 92 21.13 -9.37 -3.91
C ILE A 92 21.91 -8.65 -2.81
N SER A 93 21.22 -7.95 -1.91
CA SER A 93 21.87 -7.26 -0.78
C SER A 93 22.60 -8.22 0.16
N ALA A 94 22.04 -9.41 0.41
CA ALA A 94 22.71 -10.45 1.17
C ALA A 94 24.01 -10.94 0.49
N ILE A 95 24.00 -11.08 -0.84
CA ILE A 95 25.22 -11.38 -1.61
C ILE A 95 26.24 -10.24 -1.53
N LEU A 96 25.80 -9.00 -1.69
CA LEU A 96 26.69 -7.82 -1.61
C LEU A 96 27.40 -7.73 -0.28
N LYS A 97 26.76 -8.10 0.83
CA LYS A 97 27.39 -8.14 2.17
C LYS A 97 28.57 -9.13 2.28
N ILE A 98 28.61 -10.17 1.46
CA ILE A 98 29.74 -11.11 1.45
C ILE A 98 31.00 -10.45 0.89
N PHE A 99 30.83 -9.48 -0.04
CA PHE A 99 31.93 -8.83 -0.76
C PHE A 99 32.21 -7.39 -0.28
N LEU A 100 31.29 -6.81 0.49
CA LEU A 100 31.34 -5.41 0.91
C LEU A 100 31.02 -5.29 2.39
N ASP A 101 31.82 -4.52 3.12
CA ASP A 101 31.49 -4.11 4.49
C ASP A 101 30.49 -2.95 4.46
N MET A 102 29.25 -3.26 4.07
CA MET A 102 28.17 -2.29 3.94
C MET A 102 27.04 -2.59 4.92
N THR A 103 26.47 -1.54 5.48
CA THR A 103 25.22 -1.63 6.25
C THR A 103 24.04 -1.80 5.30
N VAL A 104 23.22 -2.81 5.56
CA VAL A 104 22.01 -3.09 4.77
C VAL A 104 20.77 -2.96 5.63
N ILE A 105 19.81 -2.17 5.13
CA ILE A 105 18.47 -2.05 5.68
C ILE A 105 17.47 -2.62 4.67
N THR A 106 16.36 -3.21 5.14
CA THR A 106 15.25 -3.59 4.26
C THR A 106 13.92 -3.10 4.79
N THR A 107 13.06 -2.61 3.87
CA THR A 107 11.64 -2.36 4.19
C THR A 107 10.79 -3.59 3.88
N ILE A 108 9.99 -4.00 4.86
CA ILE A 108 9.07 -5.14 4.77
C ILE A 108 7.68 -4.63 4.46
N HIS A 109 7.23 -4.84 3.21
CA HIS A 109 5.95 -4.37 2.68
C HIS A 109 4.80 -5.37 2.84
N SER A 110 5.12 -6.67 2.94
CA SER A 110 4.17 -7.78 3.06
C SER A 110 4.68 -8.82 4.04
N ASP A 111 3.78 -9.72 4.46
CA ASP A 111 4.19 -10.89 5.22
C ASP A 111 4.92 -11.88 4.31
N TYR A 112 6.26 -11.85 4.35
CA TYR A 112 7.12 -12.65 3.48
C TYR A 112 6.88 -14.18 3.58
N LYS A 113 6.21 -14.67 4.63
CA LYS A 113 5.83 -16.08 4.74
C LYS A 113 4.54 -16.42 3.98
N LEU A 114 3.71 -15.41 3.70
CA LEU A 114 2.45 -15.56 2.99
C LEU A 114 2.54 -15.15 1.51
N ASP A 115 3.68 -14.61 1.08
CA ASP A 115 3.90 -14.19 -0.30
C ASP A 115 3.71 -15.36 -1.27
N ASP A 116 2.79 -15.22 -2.22
CA ASP A 116 2.46 -16.21 -3.25
C ASP A 116 2.39 -15.52 -4.63
N PHE A 117 3.55 -15.35 -5.25
CA PHE A 117 3.68 -14.58 -6.50
C PHE A 117 3.89 -15.45 -7.74
N LEU A 118 4.13 -16.76 -7.58
CA LEU A 118 4.65 -17.56 -8.68
C LEU A 118 3.65 -18.61 -9.22
N GLY A 119 2.43 -18.68 -8.67
CA GLY A 119 1.40 -19.61 -9.11
C GLY A 119 1.78 -21.11 -9.02
N ASN A 120 2.93 -21.43 -8.38
CA ASN A 120 3.43 -22.79 -8.23
C ASN A 120 3.95 -22.98 -6.80
N TYR A 121 3.37 -23.94 -6.09
CA TYR A 121 3.66 -24.22 -4.68
C TYR A 121 5.16 -24.40 -4.38
N PHE A 122 5.87 -25.25 -5.15
CA PHE A 122 7.29 -25.52 -4.91
C PHE A 122 8.16 -24.28 -5.16
N LYS A 123 7.86 -23.52 -6.21
CA LYS A 123 8.59 -22.27 -6.50
C LYS A 123 8.36 -21.23 -5.40
N ASN A 124 7.14 -21.12 -4.88
CA ASN A 124 6.82 -20.22 -3.78
C ASN A 124 7.51 -20.63 -2.48
N VAL A 125 7.56 -21.92 -2.15
CA VAL A 125 8.30 -22.43 -0.97
C VAL A 125 9.79 -22.11 -1.08
N LEU A 126 10.40 -22.35 -2.23
CA LEU A 126 11.82 -22.03 -2.47
C LEU A 126 12.07 -20.52 -2.37
N PHE A 127 11.18 -19.71 -2.96
CA PHE A 127 11.25 -18.26 -2.90
C PHE A 127 11.19 -17.73 -1.46
N ARG A 128 10.21 -18.20 -0.67
CA ARG A 128 10.05 -17.84 0.74
C ARG A 128 11.27 -18.24 1.58
N LYS A 129 11.80 -19.46 1.37
CA LYS A 129 13.02 -19.93 2.08
C LYS A 129 14.23 -19.08 1.73
N THR A 130 14.44 -18.78 0.44
CA THR A 130 15.56 -17.94 -0.01
C THR A 130 15.46 -16.53 0.61
N ASN A 131 14.27 -15.92 0.58
CA ASN A 131 14.05 -14.61 1.20
C ASN A 131 14.29 -14.67 2.72
N ALA A 132 13.78 -15.69 3.40
CA ALA A 132 13.99 -15.86 4.85
C ALA A 132 15.46 -15.98 5.24
N ILE A 133 16.28 -16.68 4.43
CA ILE A 133 17.73 -16.77 4.62
C ILE A 133 18.38 -15.41 4.37
N SER A 134 18.00 -14.72 3.28
CA SER A 134 18.52 -13.40 2.94
C SER A 134 18.26 -12.38 4.06
N LEU A 135 17.05 -12.39 4.62
CA LEU A 135 16.68 -11.51 5.72
C LEU A 135 17.56 -11.70 6.97
N ARG A 136 18.06 -12.91 7.24
CA ARG A 136 18.96 -13.16 8.38
C ARG A 136 20.35 -12.55 8.22
N LEU A 137 20.74 -12.22 6.99
CA LEU A 137 22.01 -11.56 6.67
C LEU A 137 21.90 -10.03 6.64
N ILE A 138 20.68 -9.48 6.70
CA ILE A 138 20.42 -8.04 6.70
C ILE A 138 20.57 -7.49 8.13
N ASP A 139 21.10 -6.27 8.24
CA ASP A 139 21.42 -5.68 9.54
C ASP A 139 20.23 -5.08 10.24
N TYR A 140 19.37 -4.37 9.51
CA TYR A 140 18.24 -3.62 10.06
C TYR A 140 16.98 -3.76 9.20
N PHE A 141 15.83 -3.60 9.84
CA PHE A 141 14.52 -3.82 9.26
C PHE A 141 13.61 -2.61 9.50
N ILE A 142 12.84 -2.23 8.50
CA ILE A 142 11.78 -1.24 8.63
C ILE A 142 10.45 -1.93 8.31
N GLY A 143 9.56 -2.02 9.30
CA GLY A 143 8.18 -2.43 9.10
C GLY A 143 7.32 -1.24 8.68
N VAL A 144 6.42 -1.41 7.72
CA VAL A 144 5.52 -0.34 7.25
C VAL A 144 4.38 0.00 8.23
N SER A 145 4.35 -0.66 9.38
CA SER A 145 3.48 -0.35 10.52
C SER A 145 4.05 -0.99 11.80
N ASP A 146 3.56 -0.57 12.96
CA ASP A 146 3.92 -1.18 14.24
C ASP A 146 3.53 -2.66 14.30
N ASN A 147 2.41 -3.04 13.67
CA ASN A 147 2.01 -4.44 13.56
C ASN A 147 3.06 -5.29 12.80
N PHE A 148 3.71 -4.74 11.76
CA PHE A 148 4.79 -5.41 11.04
C PHE A 148 6.08 -5.50 11.86
N LYS A 149 6.38 -4.48 12.65
CA LYS A 149 7.47 -4.53 13.63
C LYS A 149 7.25 -5.67 14.64
N GLU A 150 6.09 -5.75 15.25
CA GLU A 150 5.74 -6.82 16.19
C GLU A 150 5.77 -8.20 15.51
N MET A 151 5.26 -8.32 14.28
CA MET A 151 5.36 -9.56 13.51
C MET A 151 6.81 -10.03 13.33
N LEU A 152 7.75 -9.12 13.03
CA LEU A 152 9.17 -9.46 12.88
C LEU A 152 9.78 -9.90 14.23
N ILE A 153 9.44 -9.22 15.32
CA ILE A 153 9.88 -9.61 16.68
C ILE A 153 9.39 -11.03 17.00
N HIS A 154 8.12 -11.33 16.77
CA HIS A 154 7.55 -12.67 16.99
C HIS A 154 8.17 -13.75 16.10
N ARG A 155 8.79 -13.35 14.98
CA ARG A 155 9.55 -14.25 14.08
C ARG A 155 11.01 -14.42 14.46
N GLY A 156 11.44 -13.85 15.59
CA GLY A 156 12.76 -13.99 16.16
C GLY A 156 13.81 -13.03 15.59
N PHE A 157 13.39 -11.93 14.95
CA PHE A 157 14.32 -10.86 14.61
C PHE A 157 14.59 -9.98 15.85
N PRO A 158 15.83 -9.49 16.07
CA PRO A 158 16.20 -8.69 17.23
C PRO A 158 15.45 -7.35 17.25
N LYS A 159 14.77 -7.06 18.35
CA LYS A 159 13.93 -5.85 18.51
C LYS A 159 14.70 -4.56 18.27
N GLU A 160 15.97 -4.49 18.69
CA GLU A 160 16.85 -3.33 18.55
C GLU A 160 17.28 -3.06 17.10
N LYS A 161 17.03 -4.00 16.19
CA LYS A 161 17.31 -3.89 14.75
C LYS A 161 16.08 -3.57 13.91
N ILE A 162 14.90 -3.44 14.55
CA ILE A 162 13.63 -3.26 13.85
C ILE A 162 13.05 -1.88 14.17
N PHE A 163 12.81 -1.12 13.12
CA PHE A 163 12.13 0.18 13.17
C PHE A 163 10.73 0.07 12.57
N SER A 164 9.88 1.04 12.85
CA SER A 164 8.56 1.19 12.23
C SER A 164 8.47 2.54 11.54
N VAL A 165 8.10 2.54 10.26
CA VAL A 165 7.82 3.77 9.49
C VAL A 165 6.59 3.53 8.63
N TYR A 166 5.54 4.27 8.89
CA TYR A 166 4.29 4.19 8.13
C TYR A 166 4.45 4.72 6.71
N ASN A 167 3.68 4.17 5.77
CA ASN A 167 3.58 4.73 4.42
C ASN A 167 3.06 6.16 4.47
N GLY A 168 3.55 6.99 3.56
CA GLY A 168 3.13 8.38 3.44
C GLY A 168 2.51 8.67 2.08
N ILE A 169 1.60 9.66 2.06
CA ILE A 169 1.01 10.21 0.85
C ILE A 169 1.39 11.69 0.70
N ASP A 170 1.64 12.13 -0.54
CA ASP A 170 2.03 13.52 -0.83
C ASP A 170 0.80 14.43 -0.80
N PHE A 171 0.75 15.36 0.16
CA PHE A 171 -0.33 16.36 0.29
C PHE A 171 -0.04 17.66 -0.45
N ASN A 172 1.18 17.87 -0.92
CA ASN A 172 1.58 19.09 -1.63
C ASN A 172 1.47 18.96 -3.15
N GLU A 173 1.39 17.75 -3.66
CA GLU A 173 1.19 17.50 -5.08
C GLU A 173 -0.23 17.92 -5.49
N THR A 174 -0.33 18.68 -6.56
CA THR A 174 -1.63 19.00 -7.17
C THR A 174 -2.20 17.74 -7.81
N ILE A 175 -3.35 17.30 -7.33
CA ILE A 175 -4.07 16.16 -7.91
C ILE A 175 -5.09 16.63 -8.91
N SER A 176 -5.15 15.95 -10.05
CA SER A 176 -6.20 16.14 -11.06
C SER A 176 -7.21 15.00 -10.94
N TYR A 177 -8.46 15.31 -10.95
CA TYR A 177 -9.57 14.35 -10.94
C TYR A 177 -10.76 14.87 -11.71
N ARG A 178 -11.56 13.94 -12.24
CA ARG A 178 -12.78 14.23 -12.97
C ARG A 178 -13.90 14.65 -12.03
N ASP A 179 -14.84 15.43 -12.56
CA ASP A 179 -16.12 15.64 -11.89
C ASP A 179 -16.86 14.30 -11.69
N ARG A 180 -17.62 14.20 -10.59
CA ARG A 180 -18.40 13.02 -10.22
C ARG A 180 -19.33 12.55 -11.35
N LYS A 181 -20.03 13.49 -12.00
CA LYS A 181 -20.97 13.17 -13.09
C LYS A 181 -20.25 12.58 -14.29
N ASP A 182 -19.13 13.19 -14.68
CA ASP A 182 -18.34 12.72 -15.83
C ASP A 182 -17.70 11.36 -15.56
N PHE A 183 -17.22 11.13 -14.34
CA PHE A 183 -16.68 9.83 -13.95
C PHE A 183 -17.75 8.74 -13.99
N LEU A 184 -18.93 8.95 -13.42
CA LEU A 184 -20.01 7.96 -13.41
C LEU A 184 -20.57 7.70 -14.80
N LYS A 185 -20.67 8.75 -15.65
CA LYS A 185 -21.10 8.62 -17.04
C LYS A 185 -20.20 7.72 -17.88
N GLN A 186 -18.90 7.70 -17.61
CA GLN A 186 -17.95 6.78 -18.29
C GLN A 186 -18.32 5.30 -18.11
N TYR A 187 -19.01 4.97 -17.02
CA TYR A 187 -19.44 3.61 -16.68
C TYR A 187 -20.94 3.37 -16.89
N ASP A 188 -21.62 4.30 -17.58
CA ASP A 188 -23.10 4.27 -17.78
C ASP A 188 -23.89 4.19 -16.47
N ILE A 189 -23.36 4.79 -15.40
CA ILE A 189 -24.00 4.80 -14.09
C ILE A 189 -24.83 6.07 -13.94
N GLY A 190 -26.15 5.91 -14.02
CA GLY A 190 -27.09 6.95 -13.59
C GLY A 190 -27.18 6.98 -12.06
N TYR A 191 -27.23 8.17 -11.48
CA TYR A 191 -27.46 8.35 -10.04
C TYR A 191 -28.34 9.58 -9.79
N LYS A 192 -28.97 9.60 -8.63
CA LYS A 192 -29.72 10.77 -8.15
C LYS A 192 -28.87 11.54 -7.16
N GLU A 193 -29.08 12.85 -7.03
CA GLU A 193 -28.26 13.68 -6.13
C GLU A 193 -28.40 13.31 -4.65
N GLU A 194 -29.55 12.78 -4.26
CA GLU A 194 -29.82 12.28 -2.90
C GLU A 194 -29.21 10.91 -2.61
N GLU A 195 -28.68 10.20 -3.61
CA GLU A 195 -28.04 8.90 -3.42
C GLU A 195 -26.63 9.06 -2.82
N ILE A 196 -26.32 8.23 -1.82
CA ILE A 196 -25.01 8.14 -1.20
C ILE A 196 -24.20 7.03 -1.89
N LEU A 197 -23.08 7.41 -2.47
CA LEU A 197 -22.18 6.48 -3.17
C LEU A 197 -21.13 5.94 -2.20
N ILE A 198 -21.16 4.63 -2.01
CA ILE A 198 -20.25 3.90 -1.15
C ILE A 198 -19.25 3.15 -2.03
N GLY A 199 -17.97 3.37 -1.81
CA GLY A 199 -16.95 2.79 -2.66
C GLY A 199 -15.97 1.87 -1.93
N ILE A 200 -15.54 0.82 -2.63
CA ILE A 200 -14.38 -0.01 -2.27
C ILE A 200 -13.44 -0.08 -3.47
N MET A 201 -12.16 0.23 -3.25
CA MET A 201 -11.11 0.08 -4.26
C MET A 201 -10.10 -0.96 -3.77
N ALA A 202 -10.09 -2.13 -4.41
CA ALA A 202 -9.22 -3.25 -4.03
C ALA A 202 -9.05 -4.24 -5.19
N ARG A 203 -8.01 -5.06 -5.14
CA ARG A 203 -7.96 -6.27 -5.98
C ARG A 203 -9.10 -7.20 -5.63
N LEU A 204 -9.71 -7.82 -6.63
CA LEU A 204 -10.82 -8.74 -6.41
C LEU A 204 -10.29 -10.16 -6.11
N ASP A 205 -9.65 -10.31 -4.97
CA ASP A 205 -9.10 -11.55 -4.45
C ASP A 205 -9.68 -11.86 -3.05
N PRO A 206 -9.61 -13.13 -2.57
CA PRO A 206 -10.24 -13.54 -1.31
C PRO A 206 -9.79 -12.74 -0.10
N VAL A 207 -8.52 -12.29 -0.06
CA VAL A 207 -7.96 -11.58 1.11
C VAL A 207 -8.62 -10.21 1.32
N LYS A 208 -9.21 -9.62 0.26
CA LYS A 208 -9.88 -8.31 0.32
C LYS A 208 -11.31 -8.36 0.87
N GLY A 209 -11.86 -9.55 1.06
CA GLY A 209 -13.12 -9.74 1.77
C GLY A 209 -14.35 -9.09 1.12
N LEU A 210 -14.39 -8.96 -0.23
CA LEU A 210 -15.49 -8.28 -0.91
C LEU A 210 -16.87 -8.93 -0.71
N LYS A 211 -16.91 -10.22 -0.31
CA LYS A 211 -18.18 -10.84 0.13
C LYS A 211 -18.77 -10.12 1.33
N VAL A 212 -17.92 -9.77 2.33
CA VAL A 212 -18.35 -9.03 3.52
C VAL A 212 -18.86 -7.64 3.13
N PHE A 213 -18.22 -6.99 2.13
CA PHE A 213 -18.70 -5.73 1.57
C PHE A 213 -20.11 -5.88 0.99
N LEU A 214 -20.35 -6.87 0.12
CA LEU A 214 -21.66 -7.09 -0.51
C LEU A 214 -22.73 -7.44 0.50
N GLU A 215 -22.45 -8.27 1.50
CA GLU A 215 -23.37 -8.59 2.59
C GLU A 215 -23.74 -7.35 3.42
N GLY A 216 -22.75 -6.53 3.80
CA GLY A 216 -22.98 -5.28 4.50
C GLY A 216 -23.77 -4.26 3.66
N ALA A 217 -23.49 -4.21 2.36
CA ALA A 217 -24.22 -3.39 1.38
C ALA A 217 -25.70 -3.82 1.30
N SER A 218 -25.99 -5.11 1.17
CA SER A 218 -27.35 -5.63 1.14
C SER A 218 -28.12 -5.30 2.43
N LYS A 219 -27.49 -5.51 3.60
CA LYS A 219 -28.07 -5.18 4.91
C LYS A 219 -28.34 -3.66 5.05
N ALA A 220 -27.43 -2.82 4.59
CA ALA A 220 -27.61 -1.38 4.58
C ALA A 220 -28.76 -0.95 3.64
N TYR A 221 -28.80 -1.53 2.43
CA TYR A 221 -29.82 -1.20 1.43
C TYR A 221 -31.24 -1.60 1.86
N THR A 222 -31.40 -2.64 2.70
CA THR A 222 -32.72 -2.96 3.29
C THR A 222 -33.24 -1.85 4.20
N LYS A 223 -32.36 -1.04 4.79
CA LYS A 223 -32.69 0.05 5.74
C LYS A 223 -32.73 1.43 5.06
N ASN A 224 -31.93 1.63 4.03
CA ASN A 224 -31.88 2.89 3.28
C ASN A 224 -31.77 2.59 1.78
N LYS A 225 -32.78 2.98 1.00
CA LYS A 225 -32.85 2.75 -0.44
C LYS A 225 -32.07 3.77 -1.28
N ASN A 226 -31.55 4.82 -0.65
CA ASN A 226 -30.75 5.86 -1.31
C ASN A 226 -29.25 5.54 -1.26
N LEU A 227 -28.88 4.25 -1.39
CA LEU A 227 -27.50 3.77 -1.41
C LEU A 227 -27.14 3.18 -2.77
N ARG A 228 -25.92 3.46 -3.21
CA ARG A 228 -25.33 2.87 -4.40
C ARG A 228 -23.89 2.44 -4.12
N PHE A 229 -23.45 1.34 -4.70
CA PHE A 229 -22.18 0.73 -4.38
C PHE A 229 -21.26 0.66 -5.59
N LEU A 230 -20.02 1.13 -5.44
CA LEU A 230 -19.00 1.15 -6.49
C LEU A 230 -17.82 0.25 -6.07
N ILE A 231 -17.47 -0.70 -6.93
CA ILE A 231 -16.35 -1.63 -6.71
C ILE A 231 -15.32 -1.38 -7.82
N ALA A 232 -14.19 -0.77 -7.44
CA ALA A 232 -13.07 -0.53 -8.34
C ALA A 232 -11.96 -1.57 -8.12
N GLY A 233 -11.50 -2.18 -9.20
CA GLY A 233 -10.43 -3.18 -9.22
C GLY A 233 -10.74 -4.38 -10.11
N GLU A 234 -9.71 -5.22 -10.31
CA GLU A 234 -9.78 -6.47 -11.06
C GLU A 234 -9.25 -7.62 -10.20
N GLY A 235 -9.61 -8.85 -10.57
CA GLY A 235 -9.16 -10.06 -9.88
C GLY A 235 -10.00 -11.27 -10.20
N GLU A 236 -9.53 -12.43 -9.74
CA GLU A 236 -10.12 -13.74 -10.05
C GLU A 236 -11.53 -13.96 -9.48
N GLU A 237 -11.91 -13.20 -8.44
CA GLU A 237 -13.24 -13.33 -7.83
C GLU A 237 -14.32 -12.51 -8.53
N LYS A 238 -14.00 -11.69 -9.56
CA LYS A 238 -14.95 -10.76 -10.19
C LYS A 238 -16.28 -11.42 -10.57
N GLN A 239 -16.24 -12.56 -11.25
CA GLN A 239 -17.46 -13.24 -11.70
C GLN A 239 -18.26 -13.88 -10.54
N LYS A 240 -17.57 -14.35 -9.50
CA LYS A 240 -18.22 -14.88 -8.30
C LYS A 240 -18.91 -13.76 -7.51
N LEU A 241 -18.27 -12.60 -7.39
CA LEU A 241 -18.81 -11.45 -6.68
C LEU A 241 -20.02 -10.85 -7.40
N LYS A 242 -20.01 -10.82 -8.74
CA LYS A 242 -21.19 -10.39 -9.51
C LYS A 242 -22.38 -11.30 -9.26
N ARG A 243 -22.21 -12.63 -9.37
CA ARG A 243 -23.29 -13.59 -9.06
C ARG A 243 -23.76 -13.45 -7.62
N TYR A 244 -22.85 -13.24 -6.69
CA TYR A 244 -23.20 -13.06 -5.29
C TYR A 244 -24.01 -11.77 -5.05
N SER A 245 -23.76 -10.70 -5.79
CA SER A 245 -24.59 -9.48 -5.73
C SER A 245 -26.01 -9.72 -6.28
N GLU A 246 -26.16 -10.59 -7.28
CA GLU A 246 -27.48 -11.03 -7.81
C GLU A 246 -28.25 -11.85 -6.74
N GLU A 247 -27.58 -12.83 -6.11
CA GLU A 247 -28.15 -13.63 -5.01
C GLU A 247 -28.61 -12.77 -3.82
N LEU A 248 -27.90 -11.67 -3.55
CA LEU A 248 -28.27 -10.71 -2.51
C LEU A 248 -29.31 -9.67 -2.95
N GLY A 249 -29.73 -9.66 -4.22
CA GLY A 249 -30.71 -8.73 -4.76
C GLY A 249 -30.25 -7.26 -4.80
N ILE A 250 -28.93 -7.03 -4.99
CA ILE A 250 -28.32 -5.70 -5.03
C ILE A 250 -27.53 -5.41 -6.31
N ASN A 251 -27.64 -6.27 -7.33
CA ASN A 251 -26.94 -6.13 -8.60
C ASN A 251 -27.23 -4.79 -9.30
N ASP A 252 -28.47 -4.30 -9.26
CA ASP A 252 -28.89 -3.07 -9.94
C ASP A 252 -28.30 -1.79 -9.33
N ILE A 253 -27.82 -1.89 -8.10
CA ILE A 253 -27.22 -0.78 -7.35
C ILE A 253 -25.73 -0.98 -7.05
N THR A 254 -25.15 -2.08 -7.55
CA THR A 254 -23.73 -2.42 -7.35
C THR A 254 -23.00 -2.44 -8.69
N HIS A 255 -22.03 -1.55 -8.85
CA HIS A 255 -21.33 -1.34 -10.11
C HIS A 255 -19.86 -1.76 -10.00
N PHE A 256 -19.45 -2.72 -10.85
CA PHE A 256 -18.07 -3.20 -10.95
C PHE A 256 -17.34 -2.41 -12.05
N LEU A 257 -16.52 -1.45 -11.67
CA LEU A 257 -15.87 -0.50 -12.57
C LEU A 257 -14.65 -1.08 -13.30
N GLY A 258 -14.11 -2.20 -12.82
CA GLY A 258 -12.82 -2.69 -13.31
C GLY A 258 -11.64 -1.87 -12.78
N PHE A 259 -10.52 -1.92 -13.46
CA PHE A 259 -9.34 -1.15 -13.07
C PHE A 259 -9.55 0.35 -13.32
N VAL A 260 -9.39 1.16 -12.28
CA VAL A 260 -9.45 2.63 -12.35
C VAL A 260 -8.02 3.17 -12.29
N SER A 261 -7.57 3.81 -13.35
CA SER A 261 -6.19 4.26 -13.49
C SER A 261 -5.84 5.46 -12.60
N ASN A 262 -6.79 6.38 -12.41
CA ASN A 262 -6.64 7.51 -11.49
C ASN A 262 -7.53 7.28 -10.25
N PRO A 263 -6.96 6.91 -9.11
CA PRO A 263 -7.75 6.64 -7.91
C PRO A 263 -8.54 7.86 -7.42
N TYR A 264 -8.05 9.08 -7.69
CA TYR A 264 -8.71 10.30 -7.25
C TYR A 264 -10.03 10.58 -7.99
N ASP A 265 -10.20 10.09 -9.22
CA ASP A 265 -11.48 10.11 -9.91
C ASP A 265 -12.53 9.32 -9.14
N PHE A 266 -12.16 8.12 -8.68
CA PHE A 266 -13.00 7.25 -7.88
C PHE A 266 -13.30 7.86 -6.50
N PHE A 267 -12.29 8.32 -5.78
CA PHE A 267 -12.49 8.92 -4.46
C PHE A 267 -13.29 10.23 -4.54
N ASN A 268 -13.18 11.00 -5.61
CA ASN A 268 -14.04 12.16 -5.81
C ASN A 268 -15.51 11.76 -5.99
N ALA A 269 -15.75 10.66 -6.68
CA ALA A 269 -17.12 10.21 -6.99
C ALA A 269 -17.87 9.61 -5.79
N ILE A 270 -17.20 9.03 -4.80
CA ILE A 270 -17.84 8.39 -3.64
C ILE A 270 -18.03 9.34 -2.47
N ASP A 271 -18.90 8.98 -1.54
CA ASP A 271 -19.16 9.68 -0.28
C ASP A 271 -18.52 8.98 0.92
N ILE A 272 -18.42 7.65 0.89
CA ILE A 272 -17.86 6.81 1.96
C ILE A 272 -16.87 5.82 1.34
N ASN A 273 -15.64 5.84 1.85
CA ASN A 273 -14.62 4.86 1.49
C ASN A 273 -14.73 3.62 2.38
N THR A 274 -14.63 2.42 1.81
CA THR A 274 -14.70 1.17 2.58
C THR A 274 -13.53 0.26 2.26
N LEU A 275 -13.13 -0.56 3.26
CA LEU A 275 -12.19 -1.66 3.07
C LEU A 275 -12.52 -2.82 4.01
N THR A 276 -12.71 -4.02 3.44
CA THR A 276 -13.24 -5.19 4.17
C THR A 276 -12.24 -6.32 4.30
N SER A 277 -10.97 -6.02 4.10
CA SER A 277 -9.88 -7.00 4.01
C SER A 277 -9.71 -7.85 5.26
N TYR A 278 -9.33 -9.11 5.06
CA TYR A 278 -8.91 -10.02 6.13
C TYR A 278 -7.49 -9.74 6.63
N SER A 279 -6.65 -9.15 5.77
CA SER A 279 -5.26 -8.79 6.10
C SER A 279 -4.80 -7.60 5.27
N GLU A 280 -4.14 -6.66 5.92
CA GLU A 280 -3.49 -5.49 5.31
C GLU A 280 -2.18 -5.17 6.04
N SER A 281 -1.24 -4.56 5.31
CA SER A 281 -0.06 -3.95 5.93
C SER A 281 -0.35 -2.50 6.33
N PHE A 282 -0.42 -1.62 5.34
CA PHE A 282 -0.74 -0.20 5.50
C PHE A 282 -1.29 0.32 4.15
N PRO A 283 -2.61 0.19 3.90
CA PRO A 283 -3.18 0.34 2.56
C PRO A 283 -3.28 1.79 2.09
N PHE A 284 -2.72 2.09 0.92
CA PHE A 284 -2.77 3.44 0.31
C PHE A 284 -4.19 3.92 0.02
N VAL A 285 -5.12 3.04 -0.32
CA VAL A 285 -6.52 3.39 -0.61
C VAL A 285 -7.23 4.09 0.56
N ILE A 286 -6.77 3.85 1.78
CA ILE A 286 -7.26 4.56 2.97
C ILE A 286 -6.66 5.98 3.04
N LEU A 287 -5.36 6.13 2.75
CA LEU A 287 -4.69 7.44 2.71
C LEU A 287 -5.22 8.31 1.56
N GLU A 288 -5.42 7.72 0.38
CA GLU A 288 -5.96 8.39 -0.81
C GLU A 288 -7.39 8.88 -0.57
N GLY A 289 -8.23 8.04 0.05
CA GLY A 289 -9.57 8.42 0.46
C GLY A 289 -9.56 9.58 1.48
N ALA A 290 -8.68 9.52 2.48
CA ALA A 290 -8.50 10.58 3.47
C ALA A 290 -8.01 11.89 2.82
N ARG A 291 -7.10 11.83 1.85
CA ARG A 291 -6.65 12.99 1.08
C ARG A 291 -7.80 13.69 0.35
N MET A 292 -8.80 12.92 -0.09
CA MET A 292 -10.03 13.43 -0.72
C MET A 292 -11.14 13.72 0.31
N LYS A 293 -10.78 13.80 1.62
CA LYS A 293 -11.69 14.09 2.72
C LYS A 293 -12.87 13.11 2.84
N LYS A 294 -12.66 11.86 2.40
CA LYS A 294 -13.67 10.81 2.55
C LYS A 294 -13.47 10.09 3.87
N THR A 295 -14.53 10.01 4.66
CA THR A 295 -14.53 9.15 5.86
C THR A 295 -14.42 7.69 5.46
N ALA A 296 -13.85 6.86 6.33
CA ALA A 296 -13.61 5.45 6.05
C ALA A 296 -14.37 4.52 7.01
N ILE A 297 -14.85 3.39 6.47
CA ILE A 297 -15.33 2.25 7.26
C ILE A 297 -14.46 1.05 6.90
N SER A 298 -13.70 0.52 7.84
CA SER A 298 -12.75 -0.55 7.52
C SER A 298 -12.68 -1.64 8.58
N THR A 299 -12.24 -2.83 8.17
CA THR A 299 -11.83 -3.87 9.11
C THR A 299 -10.63 -3.41 9.95
N SER A 300 -10.61 -3.83 11.22
CA SER A 300 -9.57 -3.48 12.20
C SER A 300 -8.37 -4.43 12.07
N VAL A 301 -7.66 -4.41 10.92
CA VAL A 301 -6.52 -5.29 10.63
C VAL A 301 -5.24 -4.52 10.32
N GLY A 302 -4.09 -5.12 10.63
CA GLY A 302 -2.78 -4.57 10.32
C GLY A 302 -2.60 -3.14 10.80
N GLY A 303 -2.03 -2.30 9.95
CA GLY A 303 -1.82 -0.88 10.24
C GLY A 303 -3.06 0.01 10.09
N ILE A 304 -4.22 -0.53 9.69
CA ILE A 304 -5.46 0.26 9.59
C ILE A 304 -5.90 0.82 10.95
N LYS A 305 -5.60 0.10 12.03
CA LYS A 305 -5.88 0.55 13.42
C LYS A 305 -5.19 1.87 13.76
N ASP A 306 -4.03 2.12 13.15
CA ASP A 306 -3.24 3.32 13.36
C ASP A 306 -3.72 4.46 12.45
N MET A 307 -4.41 4.12 11.34
CA MET A 307 -4.89 5.09 10.35
C MET A 307 -6.22 5.71 10.73
N ILE A 308 -7.13 4.95 11.35
CA ILE A 308 -8.51 5.35 11.62
C ILE A 308 -8.77 5.43 13.12
N CYS A 309 -9.10 6.63 13.61
CA CYS A 309 -9.61 6.83 14.97
C CYS A 309 -11.11 6.50 14.98
N HIS A 310 -11.47 5.36 15.60
CA HIS A 310 -12.85 4.85 15.61
C HIS A 310 -13.83 5.86 16.22
N GLY A 311 -14.86 6.21 15.46
CA GLY A 311 -15.88 7.18 15.88
C GLY A 311 -15.52 8.66 15.64
N GLU A 312 -14.26 8.97 15.28
CA GLU A 312 -13.79 10.34 15.06
C GLU A 312 -13.44 10.62 13.58
N THR A 313 -12.64 9.75 12.96
CA THR A 313 -12.22 9.89 11.54
C THR A 313 -12.86 8.86 10.64
N GLY A 314 -13.47 7.83 11.22
CA GLY A 314 -14.12 6.74 10.53
C GLY A 314 -14.59 5.66 11.50
N TYR A 315 -15.01 4.52 10.97
CA TYR A 315 -15.41 3.38 11.78
C TYR A 315 -14.55 2.15 11.51
N LEU A 316 -14.16 1.46 12.58
CA LEU A 316 -13.49 0.17 12.54
C LEU A 316 -14.46 -0.93 12.97
N PHE A 317 -14.39 -2.07 12.29
CA PHE A 317 -15.19 -3.26 12.64
C PHE A 317 -14.36 -4.55 12.56
N ASN A 318 -14.85 -5.63 13.15
CA ASN A 318 -14.14 -6.90 13.15
C ASN A 318 -14.20 -7.58 11.78
N VAL A 319 -13.18 -8.33 11.46
CA VAL A 319 -13.09 -9.13 10.22
C VAL A 319 -14.34 -10.03 10.08
N GLY A 320 -14.99 -9.99 8.92
CA GLY A 320 -16.16 -10.78 8.62
C GLY A 320 -17.49 -10.23 9.17
N ASP A 321 -17.48 -9.16 9.98
CA ASP A 321 -18.71 -8.61 10.58
C ASP A 321 -19.45 -7.69 9.61
N SER A 322 -20.19 -8.30 8.67
CA SER A 322 -21.03 -7.59 7.71
C SER A 322 -22.21 -6.84 8.38
N ASP A 323 -22.63 -7.24 9.59
CA ASP A 323 -23.66 -6.52 10.35
C ASP A 323 -23.16 -5.19 10.87
N ALA A 324 -21.96 -5.14 11.43
CA ALA A 324 -21.33 -3.90 11.83
C ALA A 324 -21.10 -2.96 10.65
N LEU A 325 -20.61 -3.48 9.52
CA LEU A 325 -20.47 -2.72 8.29
C LEU A 325 -21.80 -2.11 7.86
N GLY A 326 -22.86 -2.90 7.78
CA GLY A 326 -24.20 -2.43 7.40
C GLY A 326 -24.73 -1.33 8.32
N ARG A 327 -24.54 -1.47 9.65
CA ARG A 327 -24.93 -0.43 10.63
C ARG A 327 -24.17 0.88 10.43
N PHE A 328 -22.85 0.82 10.21
CA PHE A 328 -22.03 2.03 10.01
C PHE A 328 -22.33 2.71 8.67
N LEU A 329 -22.60 1.94 7.62
CA LEU A 329 -23.04 2.46 6.32
C LEU A 329 -24.33 3.27 6.46
N VAL A 330 -25.36 2.72 7.11
CA VAL A 330 -26.63 3.43 7.35
C VAL A 330 -26.40 4.67 8.19
N LYS A 331 -25.61 4.58 9.26
CA LYS A 331 -25.33 5.70 10.15
C LYS A 331 -24.71 6.88 9.42
N LEU A 332 -23.68 6.64 8.59
CA LEU A 332 -23.01 7.70 7.83
C LEU A 332 -23.86 8.17 6.62
N ALA A 333 -24.72 7.32 6.09
CA ALA A 333 -25.58 7.72 4.97
C ALA A 333 -26.65 8.74 5.38
N VAL A 334 -27.22 8.60 6.58
CA VAL A 334 -28.30 9.50 7.03
C VAL A 334 -27.78 10.79 7.70
N ASP A 335 -26.54 10.83 8.15
CA ASP A 335 -25.94 12.00 8.80
C ASP A 335 -24.81 12.61 7.94
N GLU A 336 -25.19 13.49 7.05
CA GLU A 336 -24.27 14.19 6.15
C GLU A 336 -23.25 15.04 6.92
N LYS A 337 -23.69 15.74 7.97
CA LYS A 337 -22.80 16.59 8.78
C LYS A 337 -21.73 15.76 9.46
N GLN A 338 -22.09 14.61 10.04
CA GLN A 338 -21.15 13.70 10.64
C GLN A 338 -20.17 13.16 9.59
N ARG A 339 -20.67 12.74 8.41
CA ARG A 339 -19.88 12.23 7.31
C ARG A 339 -18.80 13.21 6.85
N ILE A 340 -19.19 14.47 6.60
CA ILE A 340 -18.27 15.56 6.20
C ILE A 340 -17.26 15.86 7.29
N MET A 341 -17.72 16.05 8.54
CA MET A 341 -16.84 16.35 9.69
C MET A 341 -15.80 15.26 9.91
N MET A 342 -16.20 13.99 9.81
CA MET A 342 -15.28 12.86 9.94
C MET A 342 -14.23 12.86 8.80
N GLY A 343 -14.64 13.15 7.58
CA GLY A 343 -13.73 13.25 6.43
C GLY A 343 -12.68 14.36 6.60
N GLU A 344 -13.08 15.54 7.07
CA GLU A 344 -12.17 16.66 7.36
C GLU A 344 -11.19 16.34 8.50
N LYS A 345 -11.66 15.74 9.59
CA LYS A 345 -10.80 15.25 10.66
C LYS A 345 -9.83 14.19 10.15
N PHE A 346 -10.30 13.29 9.29
CA PHE A 346 -9.47 12.24 8.73
C PHE A 346 -8.36 12.81 7.84
N TYR A 347 -8.68 13.75 6.95
CA TYR A 347 -7.69 14.47 6.16
C TYR A 347 -6.61 15.10 7.05
N THR A 348 -7.02 15.83 8.10
CA THR A 348 -6.11 16.51 9.01
C THR A 348 -5.21 15.52 9.77
N TYR A 349 -5.78 14.43 10.25
CA TYR A 349 -5.05 13.36 10.94
C TYR A 349 -4.01 12.70 10.03
N VAL A 350 -4.41 12.26 8.82
CA VAL A 350 -3.53 11.60 7.87
C VAL A 350 -2.43 12.55 7.39
N LYS A 351 -2.75 13.81 7.08
CA LYS A 351 -1.77 14.82 6.69
C LYS A 351 -0.68 15.02 7.75
N LYS A 352 -1.06 15.03 9.01
CA LYS A 352 -0.14 15.21 10.13
C LYS A 352 0.76 14.00 10.37
N HIS A 353 0.23 12.79 10.25
CA HIS A 353 0.89 11.57 10.71
C HIS A 353 1.45 10.70 9.59
N PHE A 354 0.86 10.77 8.38
CA PHE A 354 1.16 9.87 7.26
C PHE A 354 1.41 10.64 5.95
N SER A 355 2.07 11.78 6.03
CA SER A 355 2.58 12.48 4.85
C SER A 355 3.92 11.91 4.38
N THR A 356 4.27 12.14 3.11
CA THR A 356 5.59 11.75 2.55
C THR A 356 6.74 12.41 3.30
N GLU A 357 6.55 13.66 3.76
CA GLU A 357 7.54 14.38 4.56
C GLU A 357 7.80 13.69 5.90
N THR A 358 6.72 13.28 6.60
CA THR A 358 6.82 12.53 7.86
C THR A 358 7.53 11.20 7.66
N MET A 359 7.18 10.47 6.58
CA MET A 359 7.80 9.20 6.21
C MET A 359 9.30 9.38 5.92
N ALA A 360 9.68 10.37 5.10
CA ALA A 360 11.08 10.63 4.74
C ALA A 360 11.91 11.10 5.93
N ALA A 361 11.37 12.00 6.76
CA ALA A 361 12.05 12.47 7.97
C ALA A 361 12.40 11.30 8.91
N LYS A 362 11.47 10.35 9.07
CA LYS A 362 11.68 9.15 9.90
C LYS A 362 12.74 8.22 9.32
N HIS A 363 12.76 8.04 7.98
CA HIS A 363 13.83 7.28 7.33
C HIS A 363 15.20 7.94 7.53
N ILE A 364 15.30 9.26 7.39
CA ILE A 364 16.55 9.99 7.62
C ILE A 364 17.03 9.85 9.07
N GLU A 365 16.13 9.92 10.05
CA GLU A 365 16.44 9.66 11.45
C GLU A 365 17.05 8.27 11.65
N ILE A 366 16.40 7.23 11.09
CA ILE A 366 16.87 5.84 11.15
C ILE A 366 18.23 5.68 10.47
N TYR A 367 18.43 6.27 9.28
CA TYR A 367 19.73 6.18 8.59
C TYR A 367 20.84 6.81 9.42
N ARG A 368 20.61 7.97 10.02
CA ARG A 368 21.59 8.62 10.91
C ARG A 368 21.92 7.78 12.15
N GLU A 369 20.89 7.18 12.74
CA GLU A 369 21.06 6.30 13.90
C GLU A 369 21.88 5.06 13.55
N VAL A 370 21.56 4.41 12.43
CA VAL A 370 22.24 3.20 11.98
C VAL A 370 23.71 3.47 11.61
N ILE A 371 24.01 4.59 10.97
CA ILE A 371 25.40 5.00 10.68
C ILE A 371 26.20 5.19 11.98
N LYS A 372 25.59 5.85 12.98
CA LYS A 372 26.24 6.03 14.30
C LYS A 372 26.52 4.72 15.03
N ARG A 373 25.67 3.71 14.86
CA ARG A 373 25.87 2.40 15.50
C ARG A 373 27.00 1.58 14.87
N LYS A 374 27.40 1.91 13.64
CA LYS A 374 28.50 1.23 12.92
C LYS A 374 29.87 1.85 13.23
N GLY A 375 29.97 3.15 13.48
CA GLY A 375 31.20 3.87 13.80
C GLY A 375 31.52 3.81 15.28
#